data_97faac368ebe89e63e9de133d039c191
#
_entry.id   97faac368ebe89e63e9de133d039c191
#
_cell.length_a   1.000
_cell.length_b   1.000
_cell.length_c   1.000
_cell.angle_alpha   90.00
_cell.angle_beta   90.00
_cell.angle_gamma   90.00
#
_symmetry.space_group_name_H-M   'P 1'
#
loop_
_entity.id
_entity.type
_entity.pdbx_description
1 polymer ?
#
loop_
_entity_poly.entity_id
_entity_poly.type
_entity_poly.pdbx_seq_one_letter_code
_entity_poly.pdbx_strand_id
1 'polypeptide(L)'
;MPAPVPSRHSKDDTPVSALSRAQLLDVLSDLVRDLERLDLALSADGIEAARTLRDGLIGQVRDQVIPRLQDADVPSIVVVGGSTGAGKSTLVNSVLGQEVSVAGVLRPTTRTPVLVANPEDMDSLSEHPLTQVCRQEVSAAIPAGLALIDASDLDSVHEANRALAGRLLEAADLWLFVTTAARYGDQTPWTTLEEAARRETPIGVVLNRVPAKILPEVRRDLITRLQGLGLSEAPFFVVPDAGPHEGLLSGDGVSELRDWLQLLAGRHRAAGLVRRTGRGVWSTLRVDLERLADDVDAQDAVARELERTCQELRETAIEALSADIRAGSAGQGATATRWITLASSGGPLASLAQGGRLRRGFLGRADKARAEGLSQLANDAREALANQLQAAMIALSAEARRAWAEAGAEEHARRLLGQGDDAAATIEAWVGYLEANIESPQDIRRLSPGSVIDLLISAAAGVDGAVAAARRLGLEEQTAQASALLVEAVTEALTATVPKGAATSLAPA
;
A
#
# COMPACT_ATOMS: atom_id res chain seq x y z
N MET A 1 -1.26 5.46 38.13
CA MET A 1 -2.25 4.48 37.63
C MET A 1 -2.94 5.13 36.44
N PRO A 2 -2.70 4.70 35.19
CA PRO A 2 -3.43 5.19 34.04
C PRO A 2 -4.79 4.51 33.96
N ALA A 3 -5.82 5.27 33.55
CA ALA A 3 -7.19 4.84 33.40
C ALA A 3 -7.32 3.82 32.23
N PRO A 4 -8.25 2.85 32.30
CA PRO A 4 -8.43 1.86 31.27
C PRO A 4 -9.06 2.48 30.01
N VAL A 5 -8.48 2.15 28.85
CA VAL A 5 -9.04 2.42 27.52
C VAL A 5 -10.36 1.66 27.38
N PRO A 6 -11.46 2.27 26.91
CA PRO A 6 -12.72 1.58 26.73
C PRO A 6 -12.63 0.62 25.55
N SER A 7 -12.84 -0.68 25.84
CA SER A 7 -13.02 -1.72 24.84
C SER A 7 -14.26 -1.41 23.99
N ARG A 8 -14.07 -1.13 22.70
CA ARG A 8 -15.12 -1.07 21.68
C ARG A 8 -15.62 -2.47 21.31
N HIS A 9 -16.40 -3.09 22.18
CA HIS A 9 -17.30 -4.18 21.82
C HIS A 9 -18.59 -3.97 22.59
N SER A 10 -19.41 -3.04 22.12
CA SER A 10 -20.84 -3.04 22.43
C SER A 10 -21.50 -3.92 21.38
N LYS A 11 -21.97 -5.10 21.83
CA LYS A 11 -22.92 -5.89 21.07
C LYS A 11 -24.25 -5.13 21.02
N ASP A 12 -24.45 -4.32 20.01
CA ASP A 12 -25.78 -3.95 19.56
C ASP A 12 -26.31 -5.09 18.68
N ASP A 13 -26.96 -6.06 19.31
CA ASP A 13 -27.85 -7.03 18.65
C ASP A 13 -29.12 -6.30 18.19
N THR A 14 -29.00 -5.34 17.28
CA THR A 14 -30.11 -4.87 16.48
C THR A 14 -30.25 -5.86 15.32
N PRO A 15 -31.44 -6.48 15.08
CA PRO A 15 -31.61 -7.36 13.94
C PRO A 15 -31.30 -6.54 12.67
N VAL A 16 -30.21 -6.91 11.98
CA VAL A 16 -29.86 -6.34 10.69
C VAL A 16 -31.05 -6.62 9.78
N SER A 17 -31.82 -5.58 9.47
CA SER A 17 -32.86 -5.64 8.45
C SER A 17 -32.20 -6.19 7.18
N ALA A 18 -32.76 -7.26 6.61
CA ALA A 18 -32.22 -7.88 5.41
C ALA A 18 -32.09 -6.79 4.31
N LEU A 19 -30.85 -6.47 3.91
CA LEU A 19 -30.58 -5.53 2.83
C LEU A 19 -31.33 -5.99 1.58
N SER A 20 -31.95 -5.06 0.87
CA SER A 20 -32.49 -5.35 -0.46
C SER A 20 -31.35 -5.75 -1.40
N ARG A 21 -31.66 -6.49 -2.45
CA ARG A 21 -30.68 -6.90 -3.47
C ARG A 21 -29.90 -5.69 -4.04
N ALA A 22 -30.60 -4.57 -4.31
CA ALA A 22 -29.98 -3.35 -4.79
C ALA A 22 -28.99 -2.76 -3.76
N GLN A 23 -29.39 -2.67 -2.50
CA GLN A 23 -28.50 -2.18 -1.43
C GLN A 23 -27.26 -3.08 -1.24
N LEU A 24 -27.44 -4.39 -1.39
CA LEU A 24 -26.31 -5.32 -1.29
C LEU A 24 -25.33 -5.15 -2.46
N LEU A 25 -25.84 -4.95 -3.68
CA LEU A 25 -25.02 -4.65 -4.85
C LEU A 25 -24.23 -3.34 -4.70
N ASP A 26 -24.88 -2.30 -4.16
CA ASP A 26 -24.22 -1.02 -3.87
C ASP A 26 -23.09 -1.19 -2.86
N VAL A 27 -23.36 -1.88 -1.74
CA VAL A 27 -22.35 -2.15 -0.69
C VAL A 27 -21.16 -2.96 -1.24
N LEU A 28 -21.42 -3.97 -2.06
CA LEU A 28 -20.33 -4.77 -2.65
C LEU A 28 -19.52 -4.00 -3.69
N SER A 29 -20.19 -3.13 -4.46
CA SER A 29 -19.50 -2.28 -5.43
C SER A 29 -18.61 -1.24 -4.71
N ASP A 30 -19.10 -0.69 -3.59
CA ASP A 30 -18.32 0.20 -2.73
C ASP A 30 -17.13 -0.56 -2.09
N LEU A 31 -17.36 -1.76 -1.57
CA LEU A 31 -16.29 -2.61 -1.02
C LEU A 31 -15.17 -2.87 -2.05
N VAL A 32 -15.52 -3.23 -3.29
CA VAL A 32 -14.52 -3.43 -4.35
C VAL A 32 -13.72 -2.14 -4.58
N ARG A 33 -14.39 -1.00 -4.64
CA ARG A 33 -13.74 0.31 -4.83
C ARG A 33 -12.81 0.66 -3.68
N ASP A 34 -13.21 0.39 -2.46
CA ASP A 34 -12.41 0.67 -1.27
C ASP A 34 -11.20 -0.28 -1.19
N LEU A 35 -11.38 -1.56 -1.50
CA LEU A 35 -10.26 -2.53 -1.61
C LEU A 35 -9.26 -2.14 -2.72
N GLU A 36 -9.73 -1.60 -3.85
CA GLU A 36 -8.85 -1.11 -4.93
C GLU A 36 -8.05 0.14 -4.53
N ARG A 37 -8.59 0.95 -3.63
CA ARG A 37 -7.93 2.14 -3.09
C ARG A 37 -7.02 1.84 -1.91
N LEU A 38 -7.22 0.69 -1.29
CA LEU A 38 -6.45 0.28 -0.13
C LEU A 38 -4.97 0.14 -0.50
N ASP A 39 -4.16 1.09 -0.04
CA ASP A 39 -2.70 1.08 -0.21
C ASP A 39 -2.04 0.47 1.02
N LEU A 40 -1.48 -0.71 0.86
CA LEU A 40 -0.69 -1.39 1.89
C LEU A 40 0.80 -1.07 1.67
N ALA A 41 1.15 0.21 1.87
CA ALA A 41 2.45 0.76 1.49
C ALA A 41 3.60 0.38 2.44
N LEU A 42 3.31 0.17 3.73
CA LEU A 42 4.31 -0.03 4.77
C LEU A 42 4.72 -1.51 4.90
N SER A 43 5.99 -1.75 5.24
CA SER A 43 6.50 -3.09 5.54
C SER A 43 6.03 -3.53 6.92
N ALA A 44 5.00 -4.37 6.95
CA ALA A 44 4.55 -5.11 8.13
C ALA A 44 4.73 -6.60 7.91
N ASP A 45 4.78 -7.38 8.99
CA ASP A 45 4.83 -8.83 8.90
C ASP A 45 3.62 -9.36 8.10
N GLY A 46 3.87 -10.17 7.08
CA GLY A 46 2.81 -10.75 6.24
C GLY A 46 2.27 -9.84 5.13
N ILE A 47 2.85 -8.68 4.85
CA ILE A 47 2.34 -7.70 3.89
C ILE A 47 2.05 -8.27 2.49
N GLU A 48 2.92 -9.15 1.97
CA GLU A 48 2.71 -9.77 0.65
C GLU A 48 1.50 -10.72 0.66
N ALA A 49 1.25 -11.39 1.78
CA ALA A 49 0.05 -12.20 1.95
C ALA A 49 -1.22 -11.33 2.03
N ALA A 50 -1.14 -10.18 2.72
CA ALA A 50 -2.24 -9.21 2.79
C ALA A 50 -2.57 -8.60 1.42
N ARG A 51 -1.56 -8.25 0.61
CA ARG A 51 -1.75 -7.79 -0.78
C ARG A 51 -2.41 -8.87 -1.65
N THR A 52 -1.93 -10.09 -1.54
CA THR A 52 -2.50 -11.24 -2.27
C THR A 52 -3.96 -11.49 -1.84
N LEU A 53 -4.24 -11.40 -0.53
CA LEU A 53 -5.58 -11.56 0.03
C LEU A 53 -6.53 -10.47 -0.49
N ARG A 54 -6.10 -9.19 -0.46
CA ARG A 54 -6.87 -8.06 -1.02
C ARG A 54 -7.23 -8.29 -2.49
N ASP A 55 -6.24 -8.65 -3.31
CA ASP A 55 -6.45 -8.87 -4.74
C ASP A 55 -7.38 -10.07 -5.00
N GLY A 56 -7.27 -11.14 -4.20
CA GLY A 56 -8.18 -12.28 -4.20
C GLY A 56 -9.61 -11.88 -3.84
N LEU A 57 -9.79 -11.05 -2.81
CA LEU A 57 -11.10 -10.53 -2.39
C LEU A 57 -11.75 -9.68 -3.48
N ILE A 58 -10.99 -8.81 -4.14
CA ILE A 58 -11.47 -8.01 -5.28
C ILE A 58 -11.99 -8.92 -6.39
N GLY A 59 -11.20 -9.92 -6.79
CA GLY A 59 -11.59 -10.89 -7.83
C GLY A 59 -12.84 -11.69 -7.44
N GLN A 60 -12.89 -12.20 -6.20
CA GLN A 60 -14.02 -12.97 -5.69
C GLN A 60 -15.32 -12.17 -5.69
N VAL A 61 -15.30 -10.94 -5.18
CA VAL A 61 -16.50 -10.09 -5.13
C VAL A 61 -16.95 -9.69 -6.53
N ARG A 62 -16.02 -9.23 -7.37
CA ARG A 62 -16.31 -8.73 -8.72
C ARG A 62 -16.74 -9.82 -9.68
N ASP A 63 -16.02 -10.94 -9.70
CA ASP A 63 -16.17 -11.96 -10.74
C ASP A 63 -17.17 -13.05 -10.34
N GLN A 64 -17.49 -13.18 -9.03
CA GLN A 64 -18.38 -14.22 -8.54
C GLN A 64 -19.64 -13.70 -7.86
N VAL A 65 -19.51 -12.77 -6.90
CA VAL A 65 -20.64 -12.38 -6.06
C VAL A 65 -21.57 -11.40 -6.77
N ILE A 66 -21.01 -10.32 -7.33
CA ILE A 66 -21.79 -9.26 -8.00
C ILE A 66 -22.59 -9.80 -9.19
N PRO A 67 -22.03 -10.56 -10.15
CA PRO A 67 -22.78 -11.06 -11.29
C PRO A 67 -23.94 -11.96 -10.88
N ARG A 68 -23.77 -12.80 -9.86
CA ARG A 68 -24.84 -13.66 -9.35
C ARG A 68 -25.96 -12.90 -8.63
N LEU A 69 -25.65 -11.76 -8.08
CA LEU A 69 -26.64 -10.87 -7.52
C LEU A 69 -27.33 -10.03 -8.60
N GLN A 70 -26.69 -9.73 -9.71
CA GLN A 70 -27.28 -8.96 -10.81
C GLN A 70 -28.26 -9.77 -11.61
N ASP A 71 -27.94 -11.02 -11.89
CA ASP A 71 -28.75 -11.91 -12.69
C ASP A 71 -29.02 -13.26 -11.99
N ALA A 72 -30.29 -13.53 -11.71
CA ALA A 72 -30.71 -14.78 -11.09
C ALA A 72 -30.75 -15.96 -12.09
N ASP A 73 -30.67 -15.66 -13.39
CA ASP A 73 -30.73 -16.63 -14.48
C ASP A 73 -29.34 -17.00 -15.05
N VAL A 74 -28.23 -16.48 -14.49
CA VAL A 74 -26.88 -16.88 -14.87
C VAL A 74 -26.70 -18.39 -14.61
N PRO A 75 -26.24 -19.15 -15.62
CA PRO A 75 -26.02 -20.60 -15.47
C PRO A 75 -24.96 -20.90 -14.44
N SER A 76 -25.06 -22.03 -13.76
CA SER A 76 -24.02 -22.49 -12.81
C SER A 76 -22.73 -22.82 -13.54
N ILE A 77 -21.63 -22.25 -13.07
CA ILE A 77 -20.31 -22.36 -13.70
C ILE A 77 -19.56 -23.57 -13.12
N VAL A 78 -19.32 -24.56 -13.95
CA VAL A 78 -18.51 -25.74 -13.62
C VAL A 78 -17.11 -25.57 -14.22
N VAL A 79 -16.09 -25.47 -13.38
CA VAL A 79 -14.70 -25.37 -13.82
C VAL A 79 -14.02 -26.73 -13.78
N VAL A 80 -13.48 -27.17 -14.91
CA VAL A 80 -12.68 -28.37 -15.01
C VAL A 80 -11.21 -28.03 -14.80
N GLY A 81 -10.70 -28.34 -13.61
CA GLY A 81 -9.33 -28.01 -13.19
C GLY A 81 -8.53 -29.26 -12.83
N GLY A 82 -7.20 -29.12 -12.78
CA GLY A 82 -6.30 -30.22 -12.43
C GLY A 82 -4.94 -30.11 -13.09
N SER A 83 -4.07 -31.10 -12.85
CA SER A 83 -2.68 -31.09 -13.30
C SER A 83 -2.54 -31.06 -14.84
N THR A 84 -1.38 -30.54 -15.28
CA THR A 84 -0.97 -30.60 -16.68
C THR A 84 -1.00 -32.06 -17.20
N GLY A 85 -1.70 -32.27 -18.31
CA GLY A 85 -1.79 -33.60 -18.93
C GLY A 85 -2.71 -34.60 -18.23
N ALA A 86 -3.54 -34.15 -17.28
CA ALA A 86 -4.59 -34.99 -16.68
C ALA A 86 -5.72 -35.34 -17.65
N GLY A 87 -5.74 -34.71 -18.83
CA GLY A 87 -6.72 -34.99 -19.89
C GLY A 87 -8.01 -34.19 -19.79
N LYS A 88 -7.97 -33.01 -19.18
CA LYS A 88 -9.11 -32.08 -18.97
C LYS A 88 -9.84 -31.78 -20.29
N SER A 89 -9.14 -31.24 -21.27
CA SER A 89 -9.72 -30.87 -22.58
C SER A 89 -10.30 -32.10 -23.33
N THR A 90 -9.60 -33.23 -23.28
CA THR A 90 -10.13 -34.49 -23.84
C THR A 90 -11.41 -34.93 -23.13
N LEU A 91 -11.43 -34.80 -21.79
CA LEU A 91 -12.62 -35.13 -20.99
C LEU A 91 -13.80 -34.23 -21.34
N VAL A 92 -13.59 -32.91 -21.39
CA VAL A 92 -14.60 -31.92 -21.77
C VAL A 92 -15.15 -32.22 -23.15
N ASN A 93 -14.29 -32.38 -24.16
CA ASN A 93 -14.70 -32.72 -25.51
C ASN A 93 -15.51 -34.03 -25.56
N SER A 94 -15.10 -35.03 -24.80
CA SER A 94 -15.76 -36.33 -24.76
C SER A 94 -17.13 -36.32 -24.10
N VAL A 95 -17.27 -35.51 -23.01
CA VAL A 95 -18.55 -35.29 -22.35
C VAL A 95 -19.53 -34.59 -23.29
N LEU A 96 -19.03 -33.63 -24.07
CA LEU A 96 -19.84 -32.88 -25.05
C LEU A 96 -20.08 -33.67 -26.37
N GLY A 97 -19.29 -34.71 -26.64
CA GLY A 97 -19.32 -35.43 -27.90
C GLY A 97 -18.83 -34.61 -29.09
N GLN A 98 -18.14 -33.49 -28.86
CA GLN A 98 -17.60 -32.60 -29.89
C GLN A 98 -16.29 -31.95 -29.43
N GLU A 99 -15.43 -31.61 -30.38
CA GLU A 99 -14.16 -30.91 -30.07
C GLU A 99 -14.39 -29.40 -29.94
N VAL A 100 -14.47 -28.92 -28.71
CA VAL A 100 -14.59 -27.48 -28.37
C VAL A 100 -13.28 -26.90 -27.84
N SER A 101 -12.43 -27.72 -27.25
CA SER A 101 -11.14 -27.33 -26.70
C SER A 101 -10.02 -28.09 -27.41
N VAL A 102 -8.91 -27.42 -27.69
CA VAL A 102 -7.76 -28.03 -28.34
C VAL A 102 -7.12 -29.05 -27.38
N ALA A 103 -7.27 -30.33 -27.72
CA ALA A 103 -6.62 -31.44 -27.04
C ALA A 103 -5.40 -31.87 -27.84
N GLY A 104 -4.21 -31.97 -27.22
CA GLY A 104 -3.01 -32.39 -27.98
C GLY A 104 -1.91 -32.95 -27.07
N VAL A 105 -0.92 -33.60 -27.69
CA VAL A 105 0.23 -34.22 -27.03
C VAL A 105 1.33 -33.17 -26.72
N LEU A 106 1.39 -32.08 -27.48
CA LEU A 106 2.36 -31.02 -27.32
C LEU A 106 1.90 -30.04 -26.21
N ARG A 107 2.70 -29.82 -25.17
CA ARG A 107 2.38 -29.06 -23.97
C ARG A 107 3.00 -27.66 -23.99
N PRO A 108 2.33 -26.61 -23.42
CA PRO A 108 0.95 -26.58 -22.89
C PRO A 108 -0.08 -26.51 -24.03
N THR A 109 -1.17 -27.26 -23.91
CA THR A 109 -2.21 -27.38 -24.95
C THR A 109 -3.23 -26.25 -24.87
N THR A 110 -3.69 -25.90 -23.67
CA THR A 110 -4.73 -24.88 -23.46
C THR A 110 -4.10 -23.58 -22.89
N ARG A 111 -3.86 -22.61 -23.79
CA ARG A 111 -3.35 -21.27 -23.39
C ARG A 111 -4.46 -20.32 -22.98
N THR A 112 -5.62 -20.44 -23.60
CA THR A 112 -6.82 -19.65 -23.31
C THR A 112 -7.90 -20.60 -22.84
N PRO A 113 -8.50 -20.39 -21.64
CA PRO A 113 -9.62 -21.19 -21.17
C PRO A 113 -10.78 -21.15 -22.14
N VAL A 114 -11.57 -22.22 -22.19
CA VAL A 114 -12.73 -22.32 -23.07
C VAL A 114 -13.98 -22.41 -22.21
N LEU A 115 -14.86 -21.40 -22.32
CA LEU A 115 -16.19 -21.41 -21.74
C LEU A 115 -17.17 -21.98 -22.74
N VAL A 116 -17.85 -23.06 -22.37
CA VAL A 116 -18.87 -23.69 -23.19
C VAL A 116 -20.21 -23.59 -22.49
N ALA A 117 -21.22 -23.06 -23.18
CA ALA A 117 -22.57 -22.91 -22.64
C ALA A 117 -23.65 -23.31 -23.63
N ASN A 118 -24.88 -23.55 -23.12
CA ASN A 118 -26.04 -23.78 -23.94
C ASN A 118 -26.40 -22.49 -24.72
N PRO A 119 -26.92 -22.58 -25.96
CA PRO A 119 -27.41 -21.43 -26.70
C PRO A 119 -28.38 -20.54 -25.89
N GLU A 120 -29.23 -21.15 -25.05
CA GLU A 120 -30.24 -20.44 -24.24
C GLU A 120 -29.59 -19.60 -23.10
N ASP A 121 -28.36 -19.89 -22.67
CA ASP A 121 -27.67 -19.26 -21.58
C ASP A 121 -26.67 -18.14 -22.02
N MET A 122 -26.44 -18.02 -23.33
CA MET A 122 -25.41 -17.10 -23.86
C MET A 122 -25.72 -15.64 -23.57
N ASP A 123 -26.99 -15.23 -23.62
CA ASP A 123 -27.38 -13.87 -23.38
C ASP A 123 -27.15 -13.47 -21.91
N SER A 124 -27.45 -14.37 -20.97
CA SER A 124 -27.22 -14.14 -19.54
C SER A 124 -25.73 -14.17 -19.13
N LEU A 125 -24.90 -14.79 -19.96
CA LEU A 125 -23.44 -14.81 -19.79
C LEU A 125 -22.74 -13.63 -20.45
N SER A 126 -23.38 -12.88 -21.33
CA SER A 126 -22.73 -11.87 -22.19
C SER A 126 -21.99 -10.79 -21.41
N GLU A 127 -22.50 -10.39 -20.26
CA GLU A 127 -21.91 -9.37 -19.36
C GLU A 127 -21.05 -9.99 -18.23
N HIS A 128 -20.98 -11.32 -18.15
CA HIS A 128 -20.24 -11.97 -17.07
C HIS A 128 -18.72 -11.79 -17.26
N PRO A 129 -17.95 -11.40 -16.21
CA PRO A 129 -16.51 -11.11 -16.31
C PRO A 129 -15.67 -12.24 -16.92
N LEU A 130 -16.08 -13.50 -16.74
CA LEU A 130 -15.38 -14.67 -17.30
C LEU A 130 -15.40 -14.74 -18.81
N THR A 131 -16.39 -14.12 -19.47
CA THR A 131 -16.45 -14.07 -20.95
C THR A 131 -15.31 -13.26 -21.55
N GLN A 132 -14.74 -12.32 -20.81
CA GLN A 132 -13.61 -11.49 -21.26
C GLN A 132 -12.27 -12.25 -21.23
N VAL A 133 -12.16 -13.29 -20.40
CA VAL A 133 -10.92 -14.05 -20.20
C VAL A 133 -10.96 -15.45 -20.79
N CYS A 134 -12.14 -15.91 -21.23
CA CYS A 134 -12.35 -17.22 -21.84
C CYS A 134 -12.71 -17.07 -23.32
N ARG A 135 -12.29 -18.02 -24.14
CA ARG A 135 -12.85 -18.20 -25.47
C ARG A 135 -14.23 -18.84 -25.33
N GLN A 136 -15.24 -18.24 -25.91
CA GLN A 136 -16.62 -18.70 -25.82
C GLN A 136 -16.94 -19.71 -26.94
N GLU A 137 -17.58 -20.79 -26.56
CA GLU A 137 -18.10 -21.82 -27.49
C GLU A 137 -19.53 -22.16 -27.09
N VAL A 138 -20.35 -22.47 -28.09
CA VAL A 138 -21.76 -22.81 -27.91
C VAL A 138 -21.98 -24.30 -28.19
N SER A 139 -22.65 -24.97 -27.27
CA SER A 139 -22.96 -26.38 -27.45
C SER A 139 -24.33 -26.74 -26.87
N ALA A 140 -25.23 -27.28 -27.72
CA ALA A 140 -26.50 -27.83 -27.25
C ALA A 140 -26.35 -29.15 -26.44
N ALA A 141 -25.14 -29.73 -26.41
CA ALA A 141 -24.84 -30.90 -25.58
C ALA A 141 -24.72 -30.55 -24.07
N ILE A 142 -24.48 -29.30 -23.75
CA ILE A 142 -24.61 -28.81 -22.36
C ILE A 142 -26.08 -28.47 -22.13
N PRO A 143 -26.68 -28.97 -21.05
CA PRO A 143 -28.03 -28.59 -20.69
C PRO A 143 -28.12 -27.13 -20.21
N ALA A 144 -29.23 -26.47 -20.54
CA ALA A 144 -29.48 -25.09 -20.09
C ALA A 144 -29.42 -24.96 -18.57
N GLY A 145 -28.87 -23.87 -18.08
CA GLY A 145 -28.59 -23.59 -16.66
C GLY A 145 -27.23 -24.08 -16.17
N LEU A 146 -26.36 -24.59 -17.07
CA LEU A 146 -24.99 -25.02 -16.77
C LEU A 146 -24.01 -24.49 -17.81
N ALA A 147 -22.90 -23.96 -17.38
CA ALA A 147 -21.77 -23.60 -18.23
C ALA A 147 -20.51 -24.35 -17.78
N LEU A 148 -19.71 -24.83 -18.73
CA LEU A 148 -18.49 -25.60 -18.47
C LEU A 148 -17.27 -24.80 -18.89
N ILE A 149 -16.25 -24.72 -18.01
CA ILE A 149 -14.98 -24.07 -18.34
C ILE A 149 -13.86 -25.12 -18.35
N ASP A 150 -13.22 -25.28 -19.50
CA ASP A 150 -11.95 -26.01 -19.59
C ASP A 150 -10.81 -25.06 -19.20
N ALA A 151 -10.34 -25.17 -17.96
CA ALA A 151 -9.34 -24.28 -17.40
C ALA A 151 -7.92 -24.65 -17.84
N SER A 152 -7.04 -23.66 -17.86
CA SER A 152 -5.61 -23.87 -18.02
C SER A 152 -5.04 -24.73 -16.87
N ASP A 153 -3.84 -25.27 -17.07
CA ASP A 153 -3.19 -26.16 -16.10
C ASP A 153 -2.83 -25.42 -14.80
N LEU A 154 -3.22 -25.97 -13.66
CA LEU A 154 -2.94 -25.43 -12.32
C LEU A 154 -1.44 -25.43 -11.96
N ASP A 155 -0.70 -26.38 -12.50
CA ASP A 155 0.75 -26.56 -12.32
C ASP A 155 1.57 -25.99 -13.48
N SER A 156 1.01 -25.01 -14.24
CA SER A 156 1.73 -24.35 -15.33
C SER A 156 2.98 -23.64 -14.80
N VAL A 157 4.08 -23.74 -15.55
CA VAL A 157 5.31 -22.99 -15.28
C VAL A 157 5.14 -21.48 -15.51
N HIS A 158 4.12 -21.06 -16.23
CA HIS A 158 3.79 -19.66 -16.47
C HIS A 158 2.89 -19.12 -15.36
N GLU A 159 3.37 -18.12 -14.62
CA GLU A 159 2.67 -17.52 -13.50
C GLU A 159 1.30 -16.92 -13.89
N ALA A 160 1.22 -16.26 -15.03
CA ALA A 160 -0.04 -15.72 -15.57
C ALA A 160 -1.12 -16.80 -15.78
N ASN A 161 -0.72 -18.01 -16.21
CA ASN A 161 -1.67 -19.10 -16.39
C ASN A 161 -2.15 -19.67 -15.05
N ARG A 162 -1.28 -19.72 -14.04
CA ARG A 162 -1.67 -20.14 -12.69
C ARG A 162 -2.63 -19.14 -12.05
N ALA A 163 -2.33 -17.84 -12.15
CA ALA A 163 -3.21 -16.79 -11.67
C ALA A 163 -4.59 -16.82 -12.34
N LEU A 164 -4.63 -17.02 -13.66
CA LEU A 164 -5.89 -17.17 -14.41
C LEU A 164 -6.66 -18.42 -13.97
N ALA A 165 -6.00 -19.57 -13.82
CA ALA A 165 -6.64 -20.79 -13.33
C ALA A 165 -7.18 -20.62 -11.89
N GLY A 166 -6.46 -19.93 -11.02
CA GLY A 166 -6.94 -19.57 -9.69
C GLY A 166 -8.21 -18.72 -9.74
N ARG A 167 -8.24 -17.65 -10.54
CA ARG A 167 -9.44 -16.82 -10.73
C ARG A 167 -10.66 -17.60 -11.26
N LEU A 168 -10.42 -18.52 -12.19
CA LEU A 168 -11.51 -19.37 -12.72
C LEU A 168 -12.07 -20.30 -11.63
N LEU A 169 -11.21 -20.85 -10.79
CA LEU A 169 -11.63 -21.70 -9.69
C LEU A 169 -12.35 -20.90 -8.59
N GLU A 170 -11.94 -19.65 -8.37
CA GLU A 170 -12.65 -18.74 -7.48
C GLU A 170 -14.07 -18.39 -7.96
N ALA A 171 -14.24 -18.31 -9.29
CA ALA A 171 -15.53 -18.04 -9.91
C ALA A 171 -16.41 -19.29 -10.09
N ALA A 172 -15.90 -20.48 -9.78
CA ALA A 172 -16.62 -21.74 -9.96
C ALA A 172 -17.76 -21.94 -8.95
N ASP A 173 -18.92 -22.36 -9.43
CA ASP A 173 -20.01 -22.89 -8.59
C ASP A 173 -19.77 -24.35 -8.22
N LEU A 174 -19.07 -25.05 -9.10
CA LEU A 174 -18.63 -26.42 -8.92
C LEU A 174 -17.24 -26.55 -9.53
N TRP A 175 -16.33 -27.15 -8.79
CA TRP A 175 -15.04 -27.54 -9.34
C TRP A 175 -14.99 -29.03 -9.64
N LEU A 176 -14.74 -29.38 -10.89
CA LEU A 176 -14.48 -30.74 -11.32
C LEU A 176 -12.96 -30.98 -11.32
N PHE A 177 -12.45 -31.55 -10.25
CA PHE A 177 -11.03 -31.86 -10.08
C PHE A 177 -10.65 -33.11 -10.88
N VAL A 178 -9.83 -32.94 -11.93
CA VAL A 178 -9.37 -34.03 -12.78
C VAL A 178 -7.94 -34.40 -12.45
N THR A 179 -7.73 -35.66 -12.08
CA THR A 179 -6.40 -36.22 -11.81
C THR A 179 -6.22 -37.57 -12.48
N THR A 180 -4.99 -38.10 -12.46
CA THR A 180 -4.67 -39.43 -13.01
C THR A 180 -3.95 -40.27 -12.00
N ALA A 181 -3.88 -41.60 -12.24
CA ALA A 181 -3.10 -42.48 -11.38
C ALA A 181 -1.60 -42.11 -11.26
N ALA A 182 -1.06 -41.40 -12.26
CA ALA A 182 0.33 -40.93 -12.23
C ALA A 182 0.54 -39.60 -11.53
N ARG A 183 -0.53 -38.79 -11.34
CA ARG A 183 -0.46 -37.38 -10.86
C ARG A 183 -1.31 -37.07 -9.65
N TYR A 184 -2.09 -38.02 -9.14
CA TYR A 184 -2.95 -37.78 -7.98
C TYR A 184 -2.15 -37.41 -6.69
N GLY A 185 -0.83 -37.61 -6.69
CA GLY A 185 0.07 -37.25 -5.61
C GLY A 185 0.76 -35.88 -5.75
N ASP A 186 0.54 -35.16 -6.88
CA ASP A 186 1.18 -33.87 -7.14
C ASP A 186 0.71 -32.81 -6.13
N GLN A 187 1.64 -32.07 -5.52
CA GLN A 187 1.35 -31.15 -4.41
C GLN A 187 0.52 -29.93 -4.85
N THR A 188 0.88 -29.27 -5.95
CA THR A 188 0.22 -28.02 -6.39
C THR A 188 -1.29 -28.15 -6.57
N PRO A 189 -1.83 -29.18 -7.28
CA PRO A 189 -3.27 -29.36 -7.39
C PRO A 189 -3.96 -29.63 -6.03
N TRP A 190 -3.27 -30.28 -5.10
CA TRP A 190 -3.79 -30.51 -3.76
C TRP A 190 -3.92 -29.24 -2.95
N THR A 191 -2.96 -28.32 -3.00
CA THR A 191 -3.07 -27.02 -2.35
C THR A 191 -4.29 -26.23 -2.83
N THR A 192 -4.54 -26.25 -4.16
CA THR A 192 -5.73 -25.60 -4.72
C THR A 192 -7.03 -26.31 -4.30
N LEU A 193 -7.00 -27.65 -4.18
CA LEU A 193 -8.14 -28.42 -3.67
C LEU A 193 -8.43 -28.09 -2.18
N GLU A 194 -7.41 -27.95 -1.36
CA GLU A 194 -7.52 -27.51 0.03
C GLU A 194 -8.15 -26.12 0.14
N GLU A 195 -7.74 -25.19 -0.71
CA GLU A 195 -8.34 -23.86 -0.78
C GLU A 195 -9.82 -23.88 -1.17
N ALA A 196 -10.15 -24.67 -2.20
CA ALA A 196 -11.54 -24.83 -2.63
C ALA A 196 -12.41 -25.52 -1.55
N ALA A 197 -11.86 -26.51 -0.84
CA ALA A 197 -12.53 -27.17 0.29
C ALA A 197 -12.76 -26.16 1.45
N ARG A 198 -11.79 -25.33 1.78
CA ARG A 198 -11.89 -24.28 2.79
C ARG A 198 -12.98 -23.25 2.46
N ARG A 199 -13.17 -22.95 1.18
CA ARG A 199 -14.22 -22.03 0.69
C ARG A 199 -15.58 -22.70 0.56
N GLU A 200 -15.73 -23.97 0.98
CA GLU A 200 -16.94 -24.77 0.82
C GLU A 200 -17.45 -24.85 -0.65
N THR A 201 -16.56 -24.61 -1.61
CA THR A 201 -16.90 -24.78 -3.04
C THR A 201 -17.25 -26.24 -3.30
N PRO A 202 -18.39 -26.56 -3.93
CA PRO A 202 -18.71 -27.93 -4.29
C PRO A 202 -17.65 -28.53 -5.20
N ILE A 203 -17.17 -29.73 -4.89
CA ILE A 203 -16.11 -30.41 -5.63
C ILE A 203 -16.62 -31.76 -6.11
N GLY A 204 -16.40 -32.04 -7.40
CA GLY A 204 -16.50 -33.40 -7.97
C GLY A 204 -15.09 -33.87 -8.35
N VAL A 205 -14.79 -35.13 -8.16
CA VAL A 205 -13.46 -35.69 -8.43
C VAL A 205 -13.53 -36.66 -9.59
N VAL A 206 -12.67 -36.49 -10.60
CA VAL A 206 -12.53 -37.40 -11.72
C VAL A 206 -11.14 -38.02 -11.72
N LEU A 207 -11.08 -39.32 -11.49
CA LEU A 207 -9.88 -40.12 -11.65
C LEU A 207 -9.82 -40.64 -13.13
N ASN A 208 -9.03 -39.94 -13.94
CA ASN A 208 -8.91 -40.16 -15.36
C ASN A 208 -7.74 -41.10 -15.70
N ARG A 209 -7.83 -41.83 -16.81
CA ARG A 209 -6.77 -42.70 -17.35
C ARG A 209 -6.26 -43.70 -16.32
N VAL A 210 -7.14 -44.35 -15.61
CA VAL A 210 -6.73 -45.32 -14.60
C VAL A 210 -6.81 -46.73 -15.18
N PRO A 211 -5.71 -47.49 -15.21
CA PRO A 211 -5.72 -48.90 -15.57
C PRO A 211 -6.55 -49.70 -14.55
N ALA A 212 -7.44 -50.58 -15.06
CA ALA A 212 -8.33 -51.38 -14.20
C ALA A 212 -7.58 -52.16 -13.11
N LYS A 213 -6.35 -52.57 -13.38
CA LYS A 213 -5.51 -53.39 -12.48
C LYS A 213 -5.14 -52.64 -11.19
N ILE A 214 -4.90 -51.34 -11.24
CA ILE A 214 -4.47 -50.52 -10.07
C ILE A 214 -5.61 -49.67 -9.52
N LEU A 215 -6.76 -49.62 -10.15
CA LEU A 215 -7.91 -48.82 -9.74
C LEU A 215 -8.28 -48.99 -8.25
N PRO A 216 -8.36 -50.21 -7.67
CA PRO A 216 -8.79 -50.38 -6.28
C PRO A 216 -7.82 -49.71 -5.29
N GLU A 217 -6.53 -49.76 -5.59
CA GLU A 217 -5.46 -49.16 -4.73
C GLU A 217 -5.49 -47.62 -4.82
N VAL A 218 -5.41 -47.06 -6.01
CA VAL A 218 -5.42 -45.63 -6.27
C VAL A 218 -6.71 -44.97 -5.75
N ARG A 219 -7.87 -45.64 -5.99
CA ARG A 219 -9.16 -45.17 -5.48
C ARG A 219 -9.18 -45.09 -3.97
N ARG A 220 -8.67 -46.07 -3.26
CA ARG A 220 -8.64 -46.11 -1.79
C ARG A 220 -7.76 -44.99 -1.23
N ASP A 221 -6.54 -44.81 -1.77
CA ASP A 221 -5.63 -43.77 -1.32
C ASP A 221 -6.21 -42.36 -1.58
N LEU A 222 -6.77 -42.13 -2.77
CA LEU A 222 -7.38 -40.87 -3.11
C LEU A 222 -8.61 -40.54 -2.23
N ILE A 223 -9.49 -41.51 -1.96
CA ILE A 223 -10.61 -41.32 -1.04
C ILE A 223 -10.12 -40.99 0.37
N THR A 224 -9.07 -41.66 0.87
CA THR A 224 -8.50 -41.37 2.18
C THR A 224 -7.98 -39.94 2.28
N ARG A 225 -7.31 -39.45 1.24
CA ARG A 225 -6.85 -38.06 1.17
C ARG A 225 -7.99 -37.06 1.14
N LEU A 226 -9.03 -37.32 0.33
CA LEU A 226 -10.24 -36.48 0.28
C LEU A 226 -10.97 -36.42 1.62
N GLN A 227 -11.05 -37.56 2.34
CA GLN A 227 -11.60 -37.59 3.71
C GLN A 227 -10.79 -36.70 4.67
N GLY A 228 -9.45 -36.67 4.54
CA GLY A 228 -8.58 -35.80 5.30
C GLY A 228 -8.86 -34.30 5.10
N LEU A 229 -9.43 -33.92 3.95
CA LEU A 229 -9.86 -32.58 3.61
C LEU A 229 -11.35 -32.28 3.91
N GLY A 230 -12.07 -33.20 4.53
CA GLY A 230 -13.52 -33.07 4.75
C GLY A 230 -14.38 -33.30 3.51
N LEU A 231 -13.82 -33.83 2.42
CA LEU A 231 -14.48 -34.05 1.13
C LEU A 231 -14.99 -35.50 0.96
N SER A 232 -15.41 -36.16 2.03
CA SER A 232 -15.93 -37.53 2.01
C SER A 232 -17.18 -37.72 1.14
N GLU A 233 -17.98 -36.69 1.00
CA GLU A 233 -19.23 -36.67 0.23
C GLU A 233 -19.07 -36.16 -1.22
N ALA A 234 -17.83 -35.87 -1.66
CA ALA A 234 -17.58 -35.40 -3.00
C ALA A 234 -17.91 -36.48 -4.05
N PRO A 235 -18.70 -36.19 -5.11
CA PRO A 235 -18.94 -37.10 -6.20
C PRO A 235 -17.62 -37.57 -6.83
N PHE A 236 -17.50 -38.86 -7.04
CA PHE A 236 -16.26 -39.48 -7.52
C PHE A 236 -16.50 -40.29 -8.76
N PHE A 237 -15.86 -39.91 -9.86
CA PHE A 237 -15.99 -40.54 -11.18
C PHE A 237 -14.70 -41.21 -11.59
N VAL A 238 -14.82 -42.33 -12.28
CA VAL A 238 -13.69 -43.07 -12.83
C VAL A 238 -13.80 -43.13 -14.36
N VAL A 239 -12.78 -42.61 -15.05
CA VAL A 239 -12.65 -42.72 -16.49
C VAL A 239 -11.52 -43.72 -16.79
N PRO A 240 -11.83 -44.86 -17.33
CA PRO A 240 -10.85 -45.90 -17.62
C PRO A 240 -9.77 -45.43 -18.61
N ASP A 241 -8.59 -46.04 -18.54
CA ASP A 241 -7.56 -45.82 -19.53
C ASP A 241 -7.96 -46.47 -20.87
N ALA A 242 -8.16 -45.60 -21.86
CA ALA A 242 -8.50 -46.05 -23.23
C ALA A 242 -7.27 -46.45 -24.07
N GLY A 243 -6.07 -46.36 -23.45
CA GLY A 243 -4.82 -46.54 -24.19
C GLY A 243 -4.49 -45.38 -25.14
N PRO A 244 -3.50 -45.54 -26.02
CA PRO A 244 -3.21 -44.52 -27.03
C PRO A 244 -4.40 -44.32 -27.96
N HIS A 245 -4.96 -43.09 -27.98
CA HIS A 245 -6.07 -42.74 -28.87
C HIS A 245 -5.93 -41.27 -29.30
N GLU A 246 -6.49 -40.96 -30.46
CA GLU A 246 -6.69 -39.60 -30.94
C GLU A 246 -8.21 -39.27 -30.90
N GLY A 247 -8.54 -38.02 -30.53
CA GLY A 247 -9.92 -37.55 -30.48
C GLY A 247 -10.66 -37.89 -29.18
N LEU A 248 -11.96 -38.16 -29.28
CA LEU A 248 -12.87 -38.33 -28.16
C LEU A 248 -12.74 -39.72 -27.50
N LEU A 249 -12.96 -39.77 -26.19
CA LEU A 249 -13.15 -41.05 -25.47
C LEU A 249 -14.47 -41.70 -25.88
N SER A 250 -14.60 -43.02 -25.64
CA SER A 250 -15.85 -43.71 -25.88
C SER A 250 -16.99 -43.12 -25.03
N GLY A 251 -18.19 -43.05 -25.57
CA GLY A 251 -19.38 -42.55 -24.89
C GLY A 251 -19.62 -43.21 -23.52
N ASP A 252 -19.39 -44.52 -23.43
CA ASP A 252 -19.56 -45.33 -22.22
C ASP A 252 -18.54 -44.93 -21.12
N GLY A 253 -17.30 -44.55 -21.54
CA GLY A 253 -16.24 -44.12 -20.57
C GLY A 253 -16.52 -42.82 -19.86
N VAL A 254 -17.41 -41.97 -20.37
CA VAL A 254 -17.77 -40.65 -19.77
C VAL A 254 -19.27 -40.52 -19.48
N SER A 255 -20.05 -41.60 -19.66
CA SER A 255 -21.51 -41.58 -19.50
C SER A 255 -21.93 -41.18 -18.07
N GLU A 256 -21.32 -41.75 -17.04
CA GLU A 256 -21.63 -41.44 -15.63
C GLU A 256 -21.44 -39.96 -15.33
N LEU A 257 -20.35 -39.35 -15.77
CA LEU A 257 -20.08 -37.91 -15.60
C LEU A 257 -21.07 -37.06 -16.39
N ARG A 258 -21.38 -37.46 -17.65
CA ARG A 258 -22.36 -36.75 -18.48
C ARG A 258 -23.75 -36.77 -17.85
N ASP A 259 -24.23 -37.94 -17.43
CA ASP A 259 -25.53 -38.09 -16.81
C ASP A 259 -25.63 -37.29 -15.50
N TRP A 260 -24.53 -37.27 -14.75
CA TRP A 260 -24.47 -36.47 -13.50
C TRP A 260 -24.55 -34.96 -13.80
N LEU A 261 -23.84 -34.45 -14.82
CA LEU A 261 -23.93 -33.04 -15.23
C LEU A 261 -25.34 -32.70 -15.72
N GLN A 262 -26.02 -33.60 -16.46
CA GLN A 262 -27.41 -33.41 -16.86
C GLN A 262 -28.36 -33.36 -15.66
N LEU A 263 -28.13 -34.18 -14.65
CA LEU A 263 -28.89 -34.15 -13.41
C LEU A 263 -28.69 -32.87 -12.62
N LEU A 264 -27.53 -32.24 -12.70
CA LEU A 264 -27.24 -30.95 -12.06
C LEU A 264 -27.96 -29.79 -12.76
N ALA A 265 -28.19 -29.87 -14.04
CA ALA A 265 -28.63 -28.79 -14.91
C ALA A 265 -30.11 -28.42 -14.80
N GLY A 266 -30.92 -28.98 -13.97
CA GLY A 266 -32.28 -28.47 -13.78
C GLY A 266 -32.26 -27.12 -13.01
N ARG A 267 -33.02 -26.11 -13.47
CA ARG A 267 -33.08 -24.77 -12.83
C ARG A 267 -33.14 -24.81 -11.32
N HIS A 268 -33.85 -25.75 -10.71
CA HIS A 268 -33.92 -25.92 -9.26
C HIS A 268 -32.63 -26.48 -8.64
N ARG A 269 -31.84 -27.27 -9.37
CA ARG A 269 -30.61 -27.88 -8.87
C ARG A 269 -29.42 -26.96 -9.07
N ALA A 270 -29.36 -26.24 -10.19
CA ALA A 270 -28.41 -25.18 -10.43
C ALA A 270 -28.55 -24.05 -9.35
N ALA A 271 -29.79 -23.62 -9.07
CA ALA A 271 -30.07 -22.70 -7.97
C ALA A 271 -29.65 -23.24 -6.59
N GLY A 272 -29.63 -24.56 -6.40
CA GLY A 272 -29.13 -25.23 -5.20
C GLY A 272 -27.61 -25.19 -5.08
N LEU A 273 -26.89 -25.33 -6.19
CA LEU A 273 -25.44 -25.13 -6.26
C LEU A 273 -25.07 -23.68 -5.96
N VAL A 274 -25.67 -22.74 -6.65
CA VAL A 274 -25.46 -21.30 -6.44
C VAL A 274 -25.73 -20.92 -4.97
N ARG A 275 -26.81 -21.42 -4.34
CA ARG A 275 -27.07 -21.17 -2.91
C ARG A 275 -26.01 -21.77 -1.99
N ARG A 276 -25.49 -22.98 -2.28
CA ARG A 276 -24.44 -23.59 -1.46
C ARG A 276 -23.13 -22.84 -1.56
N THR A 277 -22.70 -22.54 -2.79
CA THR A 277 -21.51 -21.73 -3.04
C THR A 277 -21.68 -20.33 -2.44
N GLY A 278 -22.89 -19.74 -2.55
CA GLY A 278 -23.17 -18.44 -1.94
C GLY A 278 -23.00 -18.43 -0.43
N ARG A 279 -23.41 -19.49 0.30
CA ARG A 279 -23.18 -19.55 1.75
C ARG A 279 -21.70 -19.69 2.08
N GLY A 280 -20.97 -20.57 1.40
CA GLY A 280 -19.54 -20.73 1.59
C GLY A 280 -18.78 -19.46 1.24
N VAL A 281 -19.15 -18.78 0.15
CA VAL A 281 -18.56 -17.48 -0.24
C VAL A 281 -18.73 -16.41 0.84
N TRP A 282 -19.95 -16.30 1.40
CA TRP A 282 -20.20 -15.30 2.45
C TRP A 282 -19.44 -15.58 3.75
N SER A 283 -19.34 -16.85 4.15
CA SER A 283 -18.57 -17.22 5.35
C SER A 283 -17.09 -16.98 5.17
N THR A 284 -16.55 -17.33 4.00
CA THR A 284 -15.12 -17.13 3.67
C THR A 284 -14.81 -15.65 3.48
N LEU A 285 -15.65 -14.92 2.72
CA LEU A 285 -15.49 -13.48 2.51
C LEU A 285 -15.42 -12.72 3.84
N ARG A 286 -16.27 -13.10 4.80
CA ARG A 286 -16.24 -12.50 6.14
C ARG A 286 -14.92 -12.75 6.85
N VAL A 287 -14.46 -13.99 6.90
CA VAL A 287 -13.20 -14.37 7.56
C VAL A 287 -12.00 -13.70 6.89
N ASP A 288 -11.98 -13.68 5.56
CA ASP A 288 -10.90 -13.06 4.80
C ASP A 288 -10.90 -11.53 4.93
N LEU A 289 -12.08 -10.89 5.04
CA LEU A 289 -12.19 -9.46 5.35
C LEU A 289 -11.77 -9.14 6.79
N GLU A 290 -12.15 -9.97 7.78
CA GLU A 290 -11.71 -9.81 9.17
C GLU A 290 -10.17 -9.91 9.25
N ARG A 291 -9.56 -10.87 8.53
CA ARG A 291 -8.11 -11.00 8.45
C ARG A 291 -7.44 -9.79 7.78
N LEU A 292 -8.00 -9.31 6.65
CA LEU A 292 -7.47 -8.12 5.99
C LEU A 292 -7.59 -6.88 6.89
N ALA A 293 -8.65 -6.77 7.69
CA ALA A 293 -8.80 -5.70 8.67
C ALA A 293 -7.70 -5.75 9.75
N ASP A 294 -7.33 -6.94 10.24
CA ASP A 294 -6.20 -7.10 11.16
C ASP A 294 -4.87 -6.65 10.51
N ASP A 295 -4.68 -6.97 9.22
CA ASP A 295 -3.50 -6.53 8.47
C ASP A 295 -3.48 -5.00 8.25
N VAL A 296 -4.65 -4.36 8.06
CA VAL A 296 -4.80 -2.89 7.99
C VAL A 296 -4.48 -2.26 9.34
N ASP A 297 -4.95 -2.82 10.44
CA ASP A 297 -4.62 -2.35 11.79
C ASP A 297 -3.10 -2.46 12.06
N ALA A 298 -2.45 -3.50 11.55
CA ALA A 298 -0.99 -3.62 11.62
C ALA A 298 -0.27 -2.52 10.84
N GLN A 299 -0.76 -2.14 9.64
CA GLN A 299 -0.24 -1.00 8.87
C GLN A 299 -0.38 0.32 9.64
N ASP A 300 -1.53 0.55 10.26
CA ASP A 300 -1.79 1.74 11.08
C ASP A 300 -0.84 1.80 12.30
N ALA A 301 -0.54 0.66 12.92
CA ALA A 301 0.44 0.59 14.00
C ALA A 301 1.85 0.98 13.54
N VAL A 302 2.28 0.49 12.36
CA VAL A 302 3.58 0.85 11.77
C VAL A 302 3.62 2.35 11.41
N ALA A 303 2.54 2.89 10.84
CA ALA A 303 2.43 4.31 10.51
C ALA A 303 2.56 5.21 11.75
N ARG A 304 1.90 4.84 12.85
CA ARG A 304 2.00 5.57 14.13
C ARG A 304 3.39 5.50 14.73
N GLU A 305 4.04 4.35 14.68
CA GLU A 305 5.40 4.18 15.18
C GLU A 305 6.40 5.01 14.35
N LEU A 306 6.24 5.03 13.03
CA LEU A 306 7.04 5.85 12.13
C LEU A 306 6.83 7.35 12.42
N GLU A 307 5.59 7.79 12.65
CA GLU A 307 5.30 9.20 13.03
C GLU A 307 5.94 9.56 14.36
N ARG A 308 5.90 8.66 15.35
CA ARG A 308 6.56 8.85 16.63
C ARG A 308 8.07 9.02 16.45
N THR A 309 8.70 8.17 15.66
CA THR A 309 10.13 8.27 15.33
C THR A 309 10.44 9.60 14.63
N CYS A 310 9.65 10.01 13.65
CA CYS A 310 9.79 11.29 12.97
C CYS A 310 9.63 12.47 13.92
N GLN A 311 8.72 12.38 14.88
CA GLN A 311 8.53 13.40 15.92
C GLN A 311 9.76 13.50 16.81
N GLU A 312 10.29 12.40 17.30
CA GLU A 312 11.50 12.37 18.16
C GLU A 312 12.72 12.95 17.42
N LEU A 313 12.93 12.59 16.15
CA LEU A 313 14.00 13.14 15.32
C LEU A 313 13.85 14.66 15.15
N ARG A 314 12.66 15.13 14.86
CA ARG A 314 12.34 16.55 14.70
C ARG A 314 12.56 17.33 15.98
N GLU A 315 12.05 16.85 17.11
CA GLU A 315 12.24 17.47 18.43
C GLU A 315 13.72 17.55 18.80
N THR A 316 14.47 16.48 18.60
CA THR A 316 15.91 16.42 18.85
C THR A 316 16.67 17.46 17.99
N ALA A 317 16.34 17.56 16.70
CA ALA A 317 16.97 18.52 15.80
C ALA A 317 16.65 19.97 16.20
N ILE A 318 15.38 20.25 16.57
CA ILE A 318 14.95 21.57 17.04
C ILE A 318 15.66 21.95 18.35
N GLU A 319 15.73 21.04 19.32
CA GLU A 319 16.42 21.28 20.59
C GLU A 319 17.90 21.54 20.38
N ALA A 320 18.58 20.72 19.57
CA ALA A 320 20.01 20.88 19.29
C ALA A 320 20.30 22.22 18.60
N LEU A 321 19.60 22.56 17.52
CA LEU A 321 19.82 23.81 16.81
C LEU A 321 19.45 25.05 17.66
N SER A 322 18.36 24.97 18.45
CA SER A 322 17.95 26.01 19.37
C SER A 322 18.99 26.22 20.48
N ALA A 323 19.62 25.16 20.97
CA ALA A 323 20.70 25.25 21.94
C ALA A 323 21.95 25.92 21.35
N ASP A 324 22.32 25.55 20.10
CA ASP A 324 23.44 26.15 19.38
C ASP A 324 23.21 27.64 19.10
N ILE A 325 22.00 28.06 18.74
CA ILE A 325 21.64 29.46 18.57
C ILE A 325 21.76 30.21 19.89
N ARG A 326 21.24 29.66 21.00
CA ARG A 326 21.35 30.29 22.33
C ARG A 326 22.77 30.36 22.83
N ALA A 327 23.62 29.39 22.47
CA ALA A 327 25.05 29.39 22.79
C ALA A 327 25.86 30.34 21.90
N GLY A 328 25.23 30.89 20.85
CA GLY A 328 25.88 31.84 19.95
C GLY A 328 26.91 31.19 19.03
N SER A 329 26.71 29.93 18.65
CA SER A 329 27.69 29.17 17.86
C SER A 329 27.94 29.76 16.47
N ALA A 330 26.94 30.37 15.83
CA ALA A 330 27.08 31.06 14.55
C ALA A 330 27.93 32.33 14.62
N GLY A 331 28.00 32.94 15.81
CA GLY A 331 28.85 34.14 16.08
C GLY A 331 30.32 33.82 16.28
N GLN A 332 30.70 32.54 16.32
CA GLN A 332 32.08 32.10 16.55
C GLN A 332 32.88 31.96 15.23
N GLY A 333 34.15 31.61 15.33
CA GLY A 333 35.01 31.37 14.18
C GLY A 333 35.22 32.56 13.26
N ALA A 334 34.80 32.49 12.01
CA ALA A 334 34.98 33.53 11.01
C ALA A 334 34.28 34.84 11.39
N THR A 335 33.05 34.75 11.87
CA THR A 335 32.24 35.91 12.31
C THR A 335 32.87 36.64 13.48
N ALA A 336 33.34 35.90 14.50
CA ALA A 336 34.11 36.49 15.61
C ALA A 336 35.40 37.18 15.14
N THR A 337 36.13 36.55 14.23
CA THR A 337 37.37 37.10 13.65
C THR A 337 37.06 38.37 12.86
N ARG A 338 35.98 38.42 12.13
CA ARG A 338 35.50 39.63 11.42
C ARG A 338 35.24 40.77 12.41
N TRP A 339 34.50 40.47 13.50
CA TRP A 339 34.26 41.47 14.53
C TRP A 339 35.58 42.03 15.09
N ILE A 340 36.54 41.18 15.48
CA ILE A 340 37.83 41.60 16.04
C ILE A 340 38.55 42.50 15.06
N THR A 341 38.54 42.16 13.77
CA THR A 341 39.18 42.97 12.73
C THR A 341 38.54 44.35 12.59
N LEU A 342 37.20 44.41 12.54
CA LEU A 342 36.44 45.64 12.38
C LEU A 342 36.43 46.52 13.66
N ALA A 343 36.56 45.87 14.82
CA ALA A 343 36.58 46.53 16.13
C ALA A 343 37.98 46.90 16.65
N SER A 344 39.04 46.53 15.90
CA SER A 344 40.42 46.86 16.24
C SER A 344 40.67 48.37 16.31
N SER A 345 41.78 48.80 16.90
CA SER A 345 42.14 50.24 17.03
C SER A 345 42.21 50.92 15.66
N GLY A 346 41.35 51.93 15.50
CA GLY A 346 41.19 52.61 14.18
C GLY A 346 40.21 51.95 13.21
N GLY A 347 39.65 50.77 13.53
CA GLY A 347 38.64 50.09 12.74
C GLY A 347 37.25 50.78 12.83
N PRO A 348 36.36 50.47 11.85
CA PRO A 348 35.08 51.16 11.75
C PRO A 348 34.15 50.91 12.91
N LEU A 349 34.27 49.77 13.65
CA LEU A 349 33.47 49.42 14.81
C LEU A 349 34.18 49.64 16.16
N ALA A 350 35.42 50.20 16.16
CA ALA A 350 36.19 50.42 17.41
C ALA A 350 35.43 51.23 18.46
N SER A 351 34.64 52.22 18.06
CA SER A 351 33.82 53.02 18.98
C SER A 351 32.67 52.28 19.61
N LEU A 352 32.10 51.30 18.93
CA LEU A 352 31.07 50.39 19.46
C LEU A 352 31.69 49.39 20.46
N ALA A 353 32.87 48.88 20.15
CA ALA A 353 33.60 47.97 21.01
C ALA A 353 34.09 48.57 22.31
N GLN A 354 34.54 49.82 22.28
CA GLN A 354 35.14 50.51 23.45
C GLN A 354 34.13 51.29 24.28
N GLY A 355 32.86 51.40 23.87
CA GLY A 355 31.83 52.17 24.59
C GLY A 355 32.07 53.68 24.56
N GLY A 356 32.89 54.19 23.65
CA GLY A 356 33.17 55.61 23.47
C GLY A 356 32.00 56.36 22.85
N ARG A 357 31.97 57.73 23.05
CA ARG A 357 31.00 58.57 22.35
C ARG A 357 31.19 58.37 20.83
N LEU A 358 30.12 57.95 20.13
CA LEU A 358 30.11 57.84 18.67
C LEU A 358 30.44 59.19 18.08
N ARG A 359 31.71 59.41 17.62
CA ARG A 359 32.19 60.68 17.06
C ARG A 359 31.58 60.89 15.66
N ARG A 360 31.06 62.10 15.42
CA ARG A 360 30.79 62.54 14.02
C ARG A 360 32.10 62.59 13.27
N GLY A 361 32.27 61.78 12.25
CA GLY A 361 33.38 61.91 11.32
C GLY A 361 33.20 63.15 10.47
N PHE A 362 34.32 63.72 10.00
CA PHE A 362 34.33 64.82 9.02
C PHE A 362 33.63 64.30 7.72
N LEU A 363 32.54 64.95 7.30
CA LEU A 363 31.71 64.59 6.13
C LEU A 363 30.97 63.24 6.20
N GLY A 364 30.63 62.69 7.37
CA GLY A 364 29.83 61.44 7.50
C GLY A 364 30.60 60.15 7.12
N ARG A 365 31.90 60.21 6.77
CA ARG A 365 32.71 59.05 6.39
C ARG A 365 32.78 57.95 7.46
N ALA A 366 32.87 58.36 8.76
CA ALA A 366 32.94 57.42 9.86
C ALA A 366 31.59 56.66 10.04
N ASP A 367 30.48 57.36 9.82
CA ASP A 367 29.15 56.76 9.91
C ASP A 367 28.91 55.77 8.79
N LYS A 368 29.35 56.11 7.56
CA LYS A 368 29.30 55.22 6.40
C LYS A 368 30.18 53.96 6.59
N ALA A 369 31.44 54.15 7.02
CA ALA A 369 32.34 53.02 7.30
C ALA A 369 31.81 52.10 8.41
N ARG A 370 31.13 52.66 9.40
CA ARG A 370 30.48 51.86 10.44
C ARG A 370 29.28 51.06 9.93
N ALA A 371 28.44 51.66 9.11
CA ALA A 371 27.31 51.00 8.48
C ALA A 371 27.80 49.86 7.57
N GLU A 372 28.81 50.12 6.73
CA GLU A 372 29.42 49.09 5.89
C GLU A 372 30.04 47.94 6.71
N GLY A 373 30.71 48.23 7.84
CA GLY A 373 31.29 47.25 8.73
C GLY A 373 30.22 46.38 9.42
N LEU A 374 29.11 46.97 9.88
CA LEU A 374 27.99 46.23 10.47
C LEU A 374 27.29 45.36 9.42
N SER A 375 27.08 45.87 8.19
CA SER A 375 26.48 45.12 7.12
C SER A 375 27.33 43.91 6.72
N GLN A 376 28.66 44.06 6.63
CA GLN A 376 29.57 42.94 6.39
C GLN A 376 29.47 41.87 7.47
N LEU A 377 29.45 42.30 8.74
CA LEU A 377 29.33 41.37 9.87
C LEU A 377 27.99 40.65 9.88
N ALA A 378 26.90 41.36 9.59
CA ALA A 378 25.56 40.79 9.51
C ALA A 378 25.45 39.77 8.37
N ASN A 379 26.09 40.03 7.23
CA ASN A 379 26.12 39.07 6.10
C ASN A 379 26.88 37.79 6.50
N ASP A 380 28.06 37.89 7.14
CA ASP A 380 28.79 36.71 7.62
C ASP A 380 27.93 35.95 8.66
N ALA A 381 27.18 36.63 9.53
CA ALA A 381 26.30 36.03 10.52
C ALA A 381 25.10 35.30 9.86
N ARG A 382 24.47 35.92 8.83
CA ARG A 382 23.40 35.30 8.05
C ARG A 382 23.86 34.00 7.35
N GLU A 383 25.03 34.07 6.73
CA GLU A 383 25.64 32.91 6.05
C GLU A 383 25.93 31.79 7.07
N ALA A 384 26.49 32.12 8.24
CA ALA A 384 26.76 31.14 9.28
C ALA A 384 25.49 30.48 9.83
N LEU A 385 24.43 31.28 10.08
CA LEU A 385 23.12 30.77 10.51
C LEU A 385 22.46 29.88 9.42
N ALA A 386 22.50 30.33 8.17
CA ALA A 386 21.97 29.55 7.05
C ALA A 386 22.69 28.21 6.88
N ASN A 387 24.02 28.20 7.02
CA ASN A 387 24.81 26.96 6.94
C ASN A 387 24.50 26.01 8.11
N GLN A 388 24.29 26.50 9.32
CA GLN A 388 23.90 25.69 10.47
C GLN A 388 22.49 25.09 10.28
N LEU A 389 21.53 25.91 9.85
CA LEU A 389 20.17 25.44 9.57
C LEU A 389 20.19 24.40 8.43
N GLN A 390 20.92 24.68 7.35
CA GLN A 390 21.07 23.76 6.21
C GLN A 390 21.62 22.40 6.65
N ALA A 391 22.65 22.40 7.48
CA ALA A 391 23.23 21.15 7.99
C ALA A 391 22.22 20.37 8.86
N ALA A 392 21.46 21.06 9.71
CA ALA A 392 20.42 20.44 10.53
C ALA A 392 19.27 19.87 9.70
N MET A 393 18.80 20.59 8.67
CA MET A 393 17.75 20.13 7.76
C MET A 393 18.19 18.90 6.96
N ILE A 394 19.42 18.91 6.43
CA ILE A 394 19.99 17.76 5.71
C ILE A 394 20.09 16.53 6.63
N ALA A 395 20.63 16.69 7.84
CA ALA A 395 20.77 15.61 8.81
C ALA A 395 19.38 15.03 9.18
N LEU A 396 18.43 15.88 9.53
CA LEU A 396 17.06 15.48 9.87
C LEU A 396 16.38 14.76 8.71
N SER A 397 16.49 15.30 7.48
CA SER A 397 15.93 14.67 6.28
C SER A 397 16.54 13.30 6.01
N ALA A 398 17.86 13.16 6.20
CA ALA A 398 18.56 11.88 5.97
C ALA A 398 18.11 10.81 6.99
N GLU A 399 18.01 11.15 8.26
CA GLU A 399 17.57 10.21 9.30
C GLU A 399 16.09 9.85 9.15
N ALA A 400 15.23 10.81 8.85
CA ALA A 400 13.83 10.55 8.56
C ALA A 400 13.67 9.62 7.33
N ARG A 401 14.37 9.88 6.23
CA ARG A 401 14.35 9.02 5.04
C ARG A 401 14.81 7.60 5.32
N ARG A 402 15.80 7.43 6.20
CA ARG A 402 16.25 6.11 6.63
C ARG A 402 15.16 5.38 7.40
N ALA A 403 14.51 6.03 8.37
CA ALA A 403 13.39 5.44 9.10
C ALA A 403 12.23 5.05 8.17
N TRP A 404 11.91 5.89 7.18
CA TRP A 404 10.89 5.59 6.17
C TRP A 404 11.28 4.42 5.26
N ALA A 405 12.57 4.31 4.89
CA ALA A 405 13.06 3.17 4.10
C ALA A 405 13.00 1.86 4.90
N GLU A 406 13.33 1.90 6.19
CA GLU A 406 13.20 0.74 7.10
C GLU A 406 11.72 0.31 7.25
N ALA A 407 10.79 1.25 7.19
CA ALA A 407 9.35 0.98 7.15
C ALA A 407 8.81 0.63 5.76
N GLY A 408 9.66 0.50 4.73
CA GLY A 408 9.27 0.14 3.36
C GLY A 408 8.61 1.28 2.56
N ALA A 409 8.60 2.52 3.07
CA ALA A 409 7.92 3.66 2.48
C ALA A 409 8.89 4.65 1.78
N GLU A 410 9.98 4.17 1.19
CA GLU A 410 11.02 5.01 0.58
C GLU A 410 10.48 5.93 -0.53
N GLU A 411 9.57 5.45 -1.36
CA GLU A 411 8.97 6.24 -2.43
C GLU A 411 8.09 7.37 -1.88
N HIS A 412 7.34 7.10 -0.83
CA HIS A 412 6.53 8.10 -0.15
C HIS A 412 7.40 9.14 0.55
N ALA A 413 8.53 8.74 1.15
CA ALA A 413 9.51 9.66 1.73
C ALA A 413 10.02 10.68 0.70
N ARG A 414 10.26 10.25 -0.54
CA ARG A 414 10.71 11.17 -1.62
C ARG A 414 9.68 12.25 -1.94
N ARG A 415 8.40 11.97 -1.77
CA ARG A 415 7.29 12.90 -2.07
C ARG A 415 6.92 13.78 -0.90
N LEU A 416 6.99 13.26 0.32
CA LEU A 416 6.41 13.90 1.51
C LEU A 416 7.45 14.61 2.38
N LEU A 417 8.73 14.20 2.35
CA LEU A 417 9.78 14.82 3.15
C LEU A 417 10.51 15.90 2.33
N GLY A 418 10.76 17.04 2.98
CA GLY A 418 11.51 18.13 2.41
C GLY A 418 12.97 17.76 2.08
N GLN A 419 13.55 18.44 1.08
CA GLN A 419 14.94 18.21 0.68
C GLN A 419 15.94 19.05 1.47
N GLY A 420 15.45 20.02 2.28
CA GLY A 420 16.30 20.87 3.10
C GLY A 420 16.96 22.02 2.31
N ASP A 421 16.35 22.49 1.21
CA ASP A 421 16.99 23.44 0.31
C ASP A 421 16.70 24.91 0.65
N ASP A 422 15.86 25.21 1.64
CA ASP A 422 15.33 26.56 1.91
C ASP A 422 15.95 27.28 3.10
N ALA A 423 17.10 26.84 3.62
CA ALA A 423 17.72 27.43 4.80
C ALA A 423 18.07 28.91 4.61
N ALA A 424 18.63 29.28 3.46
CA ALA A 424 18.98 30.68 3.17
C ALA A 424 17.71 31.55 3.09
N ALA A 425 16.66 31.06 2.42
CA ALA A 425 15.39 31.77 2.31
C ALA A 425 14.73 31.97 3.68
N THR A 426 14.81 30.97 4.57
CA THR A 426 14.32 31.07 5.96
C THR A 426 15.03 32.20 6.72
N ILE A 427 16.36 32.26 6.65
CA ILE A 427 17.14 33.31 7.32
C ILE A 427 16.82 34.69 6.72
N GLU A 428 16.70 34.80 5.39
CA GLU A 428 16.32 36.07 4.75
C GLU A 428 14.90 36.52 5.12
N ALA A 429 13.94 35.57 5.23
CA ALA A 429 12.59 35.87 5.71
C ALA A 429 12.59 36.38 7.16
N TRP A 430 13.37 35.76 8.04
CA TRP A 430 13.58 36.22 9.41
C TRP A 430 14.15 37.64 9.43
N VAL A 431 15.17 37.93 8.60
CA VAL A 431 15.76 39.28 8.51
C VAL A 431 14.73 40.30 8.02
N GLY A 432 13.98 39.98 6.97
CA GLY A 432 12.90 40.82 6.44
C GLY A 432 11.83 41.12 7.51
N TYR A 433 11.52 40.13 8.35
CA TYR A 433 10.60 40.32 9.49
C TYR A 433 11.19 41.31 10.52
N LEU A 434 12.48 41.19 10.88
CA LEU A 434 13.16 42.12 11.79
C LEU A 434 13.12 43.55 11.24
N GLU A 435 13.42 43.74 9.93
CA GLU A 435 13.39 45.04 9.28
C GLU A 435 12.00 45.71 9.32
N ALA A 436 10.96 44.91 9.21
CA ALA A 436 9.58 45.40 9.15
C ALA A 436 8.97 45.68 10.53
N ASN A 437 9.37 44.93 11.58
CA ASN A 437 8.64 44.89 12.84
C ASN A 437 9.46 45.32 14.07
N ILE A 438 10.79 45.40 14.01
CA ILE A 438 11.57 45.87 15.13
C ILE A 438 11.70 47.41 15.09
N GLU A 439 11.07 48.08 16.05
CA GLU A 439 11.19 49.51 16.22
C GLU A 439 12.60 49.86 16.69
N SER A 440 13.32 50.67 15.90
CA SER A 440 14.58 51.25 16.36
C SER A 440 14.30 52.37 17.40
N PRO A 441 14.81 52.27 18.64
CA PRO A 441 14.62 53.32 19.65
C PRO A 441 15.11 54.66 19.11
N GLN A 442 14.29 55.72 19.23
CA GLN A 442 14.56 57.07 18.66
C GLN A 442 15.80 57.73 19.25
N ASP A 443 16.31 57.24 20.38
CA ASP A 443 17.45 57.81 21.09
C ASP A 443 18.82 57.29 20.68
N ILE A 444 18.89 56.27 19.78
CA ILE A 444 20.16 55.79 19.23
C ILE A 444 20.60 56.73 18.09
N ARG A 445 20.88 57.96 18.47
CA ARG A 445 21.09 59.13 17.57
C ARG A 445 22.23 59.05 16.55
N ARG A 446 22.89 57.85 16.36
CA ARG A 446 24.08 57.73 15.49
C ARG A 446 24.22 56.41 14.76
N LEU A 447 23.22 55.56 14.77
CA LEU A 447 23.09 54.40 13.91
C LEU A 447 21.85 54.58 13.05
N SER A 448 21.99 54.26 11.73
CA SER A 448 20.81 54.18 10.88
C SER A 448 19.92 52.99 11.30
N PRO A 449 18.61 53.00 11.01
CA PRO A 449 17.74 51.85 11.30
C PRO A 449 18.31 50.54 10.79
N GLY A 450 18.82 50.51 9.53
CA GLY A 450 19.47 49.33 8.96
C GLY A 450 20.72 48.88 9.75
N SER A 451 21.55 49.84 10.27
CA SER A 451 22.71 49.49 11.07
C SER A 451 22.33 48.92 12.46
N VAL A 452 21.15 49.29 12.99
CA VAL A 452 20.60 48.67 14.21
C VAL A 452 20.20 47.22 13.92
N ILE A 453 19.51 46.97 12.82
CA ILE A 453 19.13 45.63 12.42
C ILE A 453 20.38 44.76 12.16
N ASP A 454 21.39 45.25 11.45
CA ASP A 454 22.66 44.55 11.21
C ASP A 454 23.37 44.18 12.56
N LEU A 455 23.32 45.06 13.53
CA LEU A 455 23.85 44.80 14.88
C LEU A 455 23.02 43.71 15.60
N LEU A 456 21.70 43.79 15.51
CA LEU A 456 20.79 42.79 16.12
C LEU A 456 20.95 41.41 15.49
N ILE A 457 21.09 41.32 14.16
CA ILE A 457 21.38 40.06 13.45
C ILE A 457 22.68 39.44 13.97
N SER A 458 23.74 40.27 14.06
CA SER A 458 25.05 39.83 14.54
C SER A 458 25.01 39.40 16.01
N ALA A 459 24.23 40.11 16.82
CA ALA A 459 24.04 39.79 18.26
C ALA A 459 23.20 38.54 18.45
N ALA A 460 22.14 38.35 17.65
CA ALA A 460 21.30 37.14 17.67
C ALA A 460 22.08 35.89 17.20
N ALA A 461 23.02 36.03 16.28
CA ALA A 461 23.95 34.98 15.88
C ALA A 461 25.00 34.66 16.98
N GLY A 462 25.08 35.48 18.01
CA GLY A 462 25.96 35.25 19.15
C GLY A 462 27.39 35.83 19.01
N VAL A 463 27.58 36.85 18.17
CA VAL A 463 28.86 37.55 18.10
C VAL A 463 29.06 38.33 19.40
N ASP A 464 29.94 37.87 20.31
CA ASP A 464 30.15 38.43 21.67
C ASP A 464 30.30 39.95 21.68
N GLY A 465 31.08 40.49 20.75
CA GLY A 465 31.28 41.92 20.65
C GLY A 465 30.05 42.68 20.17
N ALA A 466 29.22 42.10 19.31
CA ALA A 466 27.94 42.68 18.90
C ALA A 466 26.92 42.63 20.04
N VAL A 467 26.86 41.52 20.77
CA VAL A 467 26.05 41.38 22.01
C VAL A 467 26.42 42.45 23.04
N ALA A 468 27.74 42.62 23.30
CA ALA A 468 28.21 43.63 24.22
C ALA A 468 27.91 45.06 23.73
N ALA A 469 27.98 45.31 22.41
CA ALA A 469 27.63 46.61 21.84
C ALA A 469 26.13 46.88 21.91
N ALA A 470 25.29 45.92 21.59
CA ALA A 470 23.82 46.00 21.70
C ALA A 470 23.41 46.33 23.14
N ARG A 471 23.99 45.63 24.12
CA ARG A 471 23.77 45.91 25.57
C ARG A 471 24.11 47.34 25.95
N ARG A 472 25.27 47.87 25.51
CA ARG A 472 25.68 49.25 25.78
C ARG A 472 24.76 50.29 25.14
N LEU A 473 24.07 49.93 24.10
CA LEU A 473 23.09 50.75 23.38
C LEU A 473 21.66 50.60 23.91
N GLY A 474 21.43 49.75 24.93
CA GLY A 474 20.11 49.49 25.48
C GLY A 474 19.20 48.68 24.60
N LEU A 475 19.78 47.76 23.76
CA LEU A 475 19.07 46.94 22.81
C LEU A 475 18.91 45.48 23.29
N GLU A 476 18.99 45.22 24.59
CA GLU A 476 18.88 43.87 25.14
C GLU A 476 17.54 43.22 24.81
N GLU A 477 16.43 43.94 24.91
CA GLU A 477 15.09 43.45 24.62
C GLU A 477 14.93 43.11 23.16
N GLN A 478 15.38 43.99 22.26
CA GLN A 478 15.35 43.76 20.82
C GLN A 478 16.24 42.57 20.39
N THR A 479 17.40 42.41 21.03
CA THR A 479 18.29 41.26 20.79
C THR A 479 17.62 39.97 21.22
N ALA A 480 16.98 39.95 22.41
CA ALA A 480 16.25 38.77 22.89
C ALA A 480 15.07 38.43 21.97
N GLN A 481 14.33 39.45 21.51
CA GLN A 481 13.24 39.29 20.56
C GLN A 481 13.76 38.74 19.21
N ALA A 482 14.85 39.27 18.66
CA ALA A 482 15.45 38.80 17.43
C ALA A 482 15.89 37.32 17.55
N SER A 483 16.50 36.94 18.68
CA SER A 483 16.91 35.55 18.94
C SER A 483 15.70 34.61 19.08
N ALA A 484 14.62 35.07 19.74
CA ALA A 484 13.40 34.26 19.88
C ALA A 484 12.72 33.99 18.52
N LEU A 485 12.61 35.04 17.68
CA LEU A 485 12.10 34.94 16.32
C LEU A 485 12.97 34.05 15.42
N LEU A 486 14.29 34.04 15.62
CA LEU A 486 15.18 33.14 14.92
C LEU A 486 14.91 31.68 15.30
N VAL A 487 14.74 31.39 16.60
CA VAL A 487 14.40 30.05 17.09
C VAL A 487 13.03 29.60 16.53
N GLU A 488 12.06 30.49 16.42
CA GLU A 488 10.77 30.20 15.82
C GLU A 488 10.91 29.87 14.33
N ALA A 489 11.63 30.68 13.56
CA ALA A 489 11.86 30.49 12.14
C ALA A 489 12.59 29.16 11.85
N VAL A 490 13.61 28.79 12.60
CA VAL A 490 14.31 27.52 12.42
C VAL A 490 13.47 26.32 12.85
N THR A 491 12.61 26.48 13.87
CA THR A 491 11.65 25.46 14.29
C THR A 491 10.63 25.17 13.19
N GLU A 492 10.13 26.22 12.55
CA GLU A 492 9.20 26.10 11.42
C GLU A 492 9.86 25.41 10.23
N ALA A 493 11.09 25.78 9.86
CA ALA A 493 11.84 25.18 8.77
C ALA A 493 12.12 23.69 9.01
N LEU A 494 12.54 23.30 10.22
CA LEU A 494 12.75 21.90 10.56
C LEU A 494 11.42 21.11 10.58
N THR A 495 10.33 21.74 11.01
CA THR A 495 9.00 21.13 10.97
C THR A 495 8.53 20.93 9.51
N ALA A 496 8.84 21.85 8.61
CA ALA A 496 8.54 21.71 7.18
C ALA A 496 9.40 20.63 6.50
N THR A 497 10.63 20.42 6.97
CA THR A 497 11.52 19.35 6.45
C THR A 497 10.94 17.96 6.72
N VAL A 498 10.39 17.73 7.90
CA VAL A 498 9.67 16.50 8.29
C VAL A 498 8.29 16.90 8.79
N PRO A 499 7.28 16.97 7.92
CA PRO A 499 5.95 17.47 8.29
C PRO A 499 5.27 16.57 9.33
N LYS A 500 4.51 17.20 10.24
CA LYS A 500 3.70 16.48 11.22
C LYS A 500 2.59 15.71 10.52
N GLY A 501 2.39 14.46 10.92
CA GLY A 501 1.34 13.60 10.36
C GLY A 501 1.66 13.04 8.98
N ALA A 502 2.87 13.26 8.46
CA ALA A 502 3.25 12.73 7.15
C ALA A 502 3.22 11.20 7.13
N ALA A 503 3.71 10.53 8.16
CA ALA A 503 3.71 9.08 8.25
C ALA A 503 2.31 8.50 8.52
N THR A 504 1.49 9.17 9.33
CA THR A 504 0.11 8.73 9.58
C THR A 504 -0.79 8.88 8.36
N SER A 505 -0.43 9.73 7.38
CA SER A 505 -1.14 9.80 6.10
C SER A 505 -0.96 8.57 5.21
N LEU A 506 -0.04 7.65 5.56
CA LEU A 506 0.18 6.37 4.89
C LEU A 506 -0.68 5.25 5.50
N ALA A 507 -1.33 5.49 6.64
CA ALA A 507 -2.26 4.54 7.19
C ALA A 507 -3.44 4.36 6.22
N PRO A 508 -3.86 3.12 5.93
CA PRO A 508 -5.03 2.88 5.10
C PRO A 508 -6.27 3.53 5.72
N ALA A 509 -7.03 4.24 4.91
CA ALA A 509 -8.23 4.98 5.35
C ALA A 509 -9.46 4.06 5.41
#